data_2cf606279291eec36f1b01adb2077844
#
_entry.id   2cf606279291eec36f1b01adb2077844
#
_cell.length_a   1.000
_cell.length_b   1.000
_cell.length_c   1.000
_cell.angle_alpha   90.00
_cell.angle_beta   90.00
_cell.angle_gamma   90.00
#
_symmetry.space_group_name_H-M   'P 1'
#
loop_
_entity.id
_entity.type
_entity.pdbx_description
1 polymer ?
#
loop_
_entity_poly.entity_id
_entity_poly.type
_entity_poly.pdbx_seq_one_letter_code
_entity_poly.pdbx_strand_id
1 'polypeptide(L)'
;MSDALCVLIVGSGGREHAMADSALRSAHCGRLLVTPGNAGTPGERFNVAADDVVGIVALCQTEKVDLVLVGPEAPLAAGVVDQLISVGIAAFGPSQYLAQLESSKSFAREVTQQIGIDGPRFASFSQGNVDAALAWWKELAAPVVVKQSGLAGGKGVVVPETDAATVIAIQDACALGEVVLEEKIFGYECSLIAVCDGTTAVPLPIAQDHKRISEGDRGLNTGGMGAYAPVNVGISPHELCAQFIQPTLDHFATLGQPYVGVLYAGIMMTASGPKLLEYNCRFGDPEAQ
;
A
#
# COMPACT_ATOMS: atom_id res chain seq x y z
N MET A 1 -13.53 3.43 -33.74
CA MET A 1 -12.41 4.09 -33.03
C MET A 1 -12.91 4.27 -31.62
N SER A 2 -12.26 3.67 -30.63
CA SER A 2 -12.61 3.97 -29.22
C SER A 2 -12.33 5.44 -29.00
N ASP A 3 -13.30 6.19 -28.48
CA ASP A 3 -13.11 7.58 -28.13
C ASP A 3 -11.95 7.65 -27.12
N ALA A 4 -11.02 8.58 -27.35
CA ALA A 4 -9.86 8.73 -26.48
C ALA A 4 -10.32 9.30 -25.13
N LEU A 5 -9.89 8.69 -24.04
CA LEU A 5 -10.35 8.99 -22.68
C LEU A 5 -9.76 10.30 -22.13
N CYS A 6 -10.55 11.02 -21.35
CA CYS A 6 -10.08 12.05 -20.44
C CYS A 6 -9.69 11.37 -19.10
N VAL A 7 -8.40 11.36 -18.79
CA VAL A 7 -7.83 10.67 -17.63
C VAL A 7 -7.40 11.69 -16.58
N LEU A 8 -7.77 11.49 -15.32
CA LEU A 8 -7.28 12.29 -14.19
C LEU A 8 -6.33 11.42 -13.33
N ILE A 9 -5.16 11.97 -13.02
CA ILE A 9 -4.26 11.39 -12.01
C ILE A 9 -4.34 12.23 -10.73
N VAL A 10 -4.59 11.56 -9.62
CA VAL A 10 -4.64 12.16 -8.28
C VAL A 10 -3.32 11.92 -7.56
N GLY A 11 -2.68 12.99 -7.11
CA GLY A 11 -1.44 12.98 -6.34
C GLY A 11 -0.37 13.92 -6.92
N SER A 12 0.81 13.99 -6.30
CA SER A 12 1.85 14.98 -6.63
C SER A 12 3.28 14.44 -6.52
N GLY A 13 3.47 13.17 -6.20
CA GLY A 13 4.78 12.54 -6.03
C GLY A 13 5.43 12.07 -7.34
N GLY A 14 6.57 11.41 -7.21
CA GLY A 14 7.29 10.80 -8.34
C GLY A 14 6.50 9.67 -8.99
N ARG A 15 5.80 8.87 -8.19
CA ARG A 15 4.87 7.83 -8.64
C ARG A 15 3.79 8.40 -9.58
N GLU A 16 3.10 9.47 -9.18
CA GLU A 16 2.07 10.09 -9.99
C GLU A 16 2.64 10.73 -11.27
N HIS A 17 3.86 11.26 -11.19
CA HIS A 17 4.56 11.73 -12.39
C HIS A 17 4.81 10.57 -13.37
N ALA A 18 5.30 9.43 -12.92
CA ALA A 18 5.52 8.26 -13.76
C ALA A 18 4.21 7.70 -14.35
N MET A 19 3.13 7.68 -13.56
CA MET A 19 1.80 7.31 -14.02
C MET A 19 1.30 8.27 -15.13
N ALA A 20 1.50 9.58 -14.96
CA ALA A 20 1.12 10.60 -15.92
C ALA A 20 1.89 10.46 -17.25
N ASP A 21 3.20 10.25 -17.16
CA ASP A 21 4.05 10.02 -18.33
C ASP A 21 3.66 8.72 -19.07
N SER A 22 3.34 7.67 -18.33
CA SER A 22 2.85 6.41 -18.91
C SER A 22 1.48 6.57 -19.57
N ALA A 23 0.56 7.31 -18.95
CA ALA A 23 -0.77 7.57 -19.49
C ALA A 23 -0.68 8.34 -20.82
N LEU A 24 0.18 9.34 -20.92
CA LEU A 24 0.38 10.11 -22.17
C LEU A 24 0.90 9.27 -23.34
N ARG A 25 1.62 8.18 -23.06
CA ARG A 25 2.08 7.26 -24.12
C ARG A 25 1.00 6.32 -24.61
N SER A 26 -0.14 6.24 -23.91
CA SER A 26 -1.26 5.40 -24.29
C SER A 26 -2.07 6.02 -25.42
N ALA A 27 -2.35 5.23 -26.46
CA ALA A 27 -3.26 5.64 -27.55
C ALA A 27 -4.72 5.86 -27.08
N HIS A 28 -5.05 5.38 -25.87
CA HIS A 28 -6.37 5.58 -25.25
C HIS A 28 -6.49 6.85 -24.43
N CYS A 29 -5.39 7.56 -24.14
CA CYS A 29 -5.42 8.82 -23.42
C CYS A 29 -5.50 9.98 -24.42
N GLY A 30 -6.64 10.64 -24.50
CA GLY A 30 -6.84 11.82 -25.36
C GLY A 30 -6.59 13.14 -24.64
N ARG A 31 -6.86 13.16 -23.32
CA ARG A 31 -6.64 14.33 -22.47
C ARG A 31 -6.18 13.86 -21.10
N LEU A 32 -5.08 14.40 -20.60
CA LEU A 32 -4.55 14.09 -19.29
C LEU A 32 -4.67 15.27 -18.34
N LEU A 33 -5.33 15.04 -17.20
CA LEU A 33 -5.45 15.97 -16.08
C LEU A 33 -4.65 15.44 -14.89
N VAL A 34 -4.14 16.32 -14.05
CA VAL A 34 -3.44 15.96 -12.80
C VAL A 34 -3.86 16.88 -11.67
N THR A 35 -4.00 16.33 -10.44
CA THR A 35 -4.33 17.13 -9.26
C THR A 35 -3.71 16.55 -7.98
N PRO A 36 -3.06 17.36 -7.11
CA PRO A 36 -2.61 18.72 -7.40
C PRO A 36 -1.42 18.73 -8.36
N GLY A 37 -0.79 17.56 -8.65
CA GLY A 37 0.40 17.46 -9.46
C GLY A 37 1.60 18.22 -8.87
N ASN A 38 2.71 18.22 -9.58
CA ASN A 38 3.89 19.05 -9.26
C ASN A 38 4.36 19.80 -10.53
N ALA A 39 5.41 20.61 -10.40
CA ALA A 39 5.88 21.46 -11.50
C ALA A 39 6.37 20.67 -12.73
N GLY A 40 6.76 19.40 -12.55
CA GLY A 40 7.27 18.54 -13.62
C GLY A 40 6.21 17.56 -14.16
N THR A 41 5.11 17.33 -13.44
CA THR A 41 4.09 16.36 -13.86
C THR A 41 3.44 16.80 -15.15
N PRO A 42 3.44 15.95 -16.20
CA PRO A 42 2.81 16.30 -17.47
C PRO A 42 1.28 16.28 -17.37
N GLY A 43 0.61 16.99 -18.27
CA GLY A 43 -0.86 17.11 -18.31
C GLY A 43 -1.36 18.47 -17.84
N GLU A 44 -2.67 18.67 -17.91
CA GLU A 44 -3.34 19.87 -17.42
C GLU A 44 -3.46 19.82 -15.89
N ARG A 45 -2.86 20.79 -15.21
CA ARG A 45 -2.79 20.80 -13.76
C ARG A 45 -3.94 21.57 -13.12
N PHE A 46 -4.59 20.94 -12.12
CA PHE A 46 -5.62 21.53 -11.29
C PHE A 46 -5.15 21.63 -9.84
N ASN A 47 -5.63 22.61 -9.09
CA ASN A 47 -5.22 22.84 -7.72
C ASN A 47 -6.32 22.35 -6.74
N VAL A 48 -6.59 21.04 -6.77
CA VAL A 48 -7.43 20.35 -5.79
C VAL A 48 -6.52 19.44 -4.97
N ALA A 49 -6.61 19.48 -3.65
CA ALA A 49 -5.79 18.64 -2.78
C ALA A 49 -6.13 17.16 -3.00
N ALA A 50 -5.14 16.26 -2.86
CA ALA A 50 -5.36 14.83 -3.10
C ALA A 50 -6.33 14.19 -2.11
N ASP A 51 -6.48 14.73 -0.92
CA ASP A 51 -7.40 14.31 0.15
C ASP A 51 -8.76 15.05 0.12
N ASP A 52 -8.94 16.02 -0.79
CA ASP A 52 -10.23 16.69 -1.01
C ASP A 52 -11.12 15.87 -1.94
N VAL A 53 -11.74 14.85 -1.40
CA VAL A 53 -12.61 13.92 -2.15
C VAL A 53 -13.76 14.67 -2.86
N VAL A 54 -14.38 15.65 -2.20
CA VAL A 54 -15.49 16.44 -2.77
C VAL A 54 -15.00 17.28 -3.95
N GLY A 55 -13.86 17.95 -3.78
CA GLY A 55 -13.24 18.73 -4.84
C GLY A 55 -12.82 17.90 -6.04
N ILE A 56 -12.30 16.68 -5.82
CA ILE A 56 -11.93 15.73 -6.88
C ILE A 56 -13.18 15.33 -7.69
N VAL A 57 -14.26 14.94 -7.01
CA VAL A 57 -15.52 14.56 -7.69
C VAL A 57 -16.07 15.73 -8.52
N ALA A 58 -16.10 16.95 -7.94
CA ALA A 58 -16.57 18.15 -8.65
C ALA A 58 -15.70 18.47 -9.86
N LEU A 59 -14.37 18.35 -9.75
CA LEU A 59 -13.43 18.49 -10.87
C LEU A 59 -13.75 17.47 -11.97
N CYS A 60 -13.90 16.20 -11.62
CA CYS A 60 -14.19 15.15 -12.60
C CYS A 60 -15.50 15.39 -13.37
N GLN A 61 -16.55 15.84 -12.67
CA GLN A 61 -17.82 16.19 -13.32
C GLN A 61 -17.70 17.40 -14.25
N THR A 62 -16.98 18.44 -13.82
CA THR A 62 -16.78 19.67 -14.60
C THR A 62 -15.97 19.40 -15.86
N GLU A 63 -14.88 18.65 -15.74
CA GLU A 63 -13.94 18.39 -16.83
C GLU A 63 -14.33 17.14 -17.66
N LYS A 64 -15.43 16.46 -17.31
CA LYS A 64 -15.94 15.24 -17.96
C LYS A 64 -14.86 14.15 -18.01
N VAL A 65 -14.29 13.84 -16.85
CA VAL A 65 -13.27 12.80 -16.71
C VAL A 65 -13.92 11.43 -16.90
N ASP A 66 -13.31 10.59 -17.74
CA ASP A 66 -13.75 9.22 -17.99
C ASP A 66 -13.14 8.23 -17.01
N LEU A 67 -11.86 8.43 -16.61
CA LEU A 67 -11.12 7.53 -15.76
C LEU A 67 -10.24 8.30 -14.75
N VAL A 68 -10.32 7.94 -13.50
CA VAL A 68 -9.46 8.44 -12.43
C VAL A 68 -8.45 7.38 -12.00
N LEU A 69 -7.17 7.72 -11.98
CA LEU A 69 -6.09 6.90 -11.42
C LEU A 69 -5.64 7.53 -10.11
N VAL A 70 -5.76 6.79 -9.00
CA VAL A 70 -5.42 7.30 -7.67
C VAL A 70 -4.01 6.85 -7.30
N GLY A 71 -3.11 7.80 -7.07
CA GLY A 71 -1.72 7.53 -6.73
C GLY A 71 -1.50 7.24 -5.24
N PRO A 72 -1.82 8.17 -4.31
CA PRO A 72 -1.54 8.01 -2.88
C PRO A 72 -2.65 7.24 -2.15
N GLU A 73 -2.32 6.76 -0.95
CA GLU A 73 -3.20 5.98 -0.08
C GLU A 73 -4.29 6.82 0.60
N ALA A 74 -4.01 8.08 0.91
CA ALA A 74 -4.93 8.90 1.70
C ALA A 74 -6.31 9.10 1.04
N PRO A 75 -6.43 9.47 -0.25
CA PRO A 75 -7.72 9.56 -0.93
C PRO A 75 -8.44 8.21 -1.04
N LEU A 76 -7.71 7.09 -1.17
CA LEU A 76 -8.31 5.76 -1.17
C LEU A 76 -8.98 5.45 0.18
N ALA A 77 -8.25 5.70 1.27
CA ALA A 77 -8.77 5.53 2.62
C ALA A 77 -9.92 6.51 2.94
N ALA A 78 -9.96 7.68 2.29
CA ALA A 78 -11.05 8.64 2.39
C ALA A 78 -12.27 8.28 1.52
N GLY A 79 -12.21 7.22 0.69
CA GLY A 79 -13.34 6.74 -0.10
C GLY A 79 -13.57 7.48 -1.43
N VAL A 80 -12.53 8.06 -2.02
CA VAL A 80 -12.63 8.77 -3.30
C VAL A 80 -13.18 7.87 -4.41
N VAL A 81 -12.78 6.60 -4.44
CA VAL A 81 -13.24 5.62 -5.44
C VAL A 81 -14.74 5.37 -5.33
N ASP A 82 -15.24 5.16 -4.10
CA ASP A 82 -16.66 4.95 -3.84
C ASP A 82 -17.50 6.15 -4.30
N GLN A 83 -17.03 7.36 -4.01
CA GLN A 83 -17.72 8.59 -4.42
C GLN A 83 -17.72 8.76 -5.95
N LEU A 84 -16.61 8.50 -6.64
CA LEU A 84 -16.53 8.58 -8.10
C LEU A 84 -17.46 7.57 -8.79
N ILE A 85 -17.45 6.32 -8.32
CA ILE A 85 -18.32 5.27 -8.84
C ILE A 85 -19.80 5.62 -8.62
N SER A 86 -20.15 6.19 -7.47
CA SER A 86 -21.54 6.59 -7.17
C SER A 86 -22.12 7.64 -8.10
N VAL A 87 -21.26 8.43 -8.76
CA VAL A 87 -21.64 9.42 -9.77
C VAL A 87 -21.35 8.98 -11.20
N GLY A 88 -21.02 7.69 -11.41
CA GLY A 88 -20.82 7.10 -12.74
C GLY A 88 -19.46 7.37 -13.38
N ILE A 89 -18.45 7.76 -12.61
CA ILE A 89 -17.08 7.99 -13.09
C ILE A 89 -16.23 6.77 -12.76
N ALA A 90 -15.54 6.21 -13.76
CA ALA A 90 -14.66 5.08 -13.55
C ALA A 90 -13.42 5.49 -12.75
N ALA A 91 -13.03 4.66 -11.78
CA ALA A 91 -11.83 4.87 -10.97
C ALA A 91 -11.03 3.58 -10.84
N PHE A 92 -9.71 3.69 -10.94
CA PHE A 92 -8.77 2.61 -10.71
C PHE A 92 -8.13 2.78 -9.33
N GLY A 93 -8.61 1.99 -8.41
CA GLY A 93 -8.25 1.94 -7.00
C GLY A 93 -9.29 1.14 -6.23
N PRO A 94 -8.96 0.60 -5.05
CA PRO A 94 -9.90 -0.13 -4.20
C PRO A 94 -10.93 0.80 -3.57
N SER A 95 -12.07 0.22 -3.16
CA SER A 95 -13.05 0.90 -2.32
C SER A 95 -12.44 1.30 -0.97
N GLN A 96 -13.10 2.20 -0.23
CA GLN A 96 -12.69 2.59 1.12
C GLN A 96 -12.55 1.38 2.05
N TYR A 97 -13.47 0.42 1.93
CA TYR A 97 -13.42 -0.82 2.71
C TYR A 97 -12.16 -1.63 2.41
N LEU A 98 -11.80 -1.80 1.14
CA LEU A 98 -10.64 -2.57 0.72
C LEU A 98 -9.31 -1.81 0.93
N ALA A 99 -9.33 -0.49 0.94
CA ALA A 99 -8.18 0.33 1.28
C ALA A 99 -7.72 0.14 2.74
N GLN A 100 -8.52 -0.51 3.59
CA GLN A 100 -8.12 -0.92 4.93
C GLN A 100 -6.97 -1.94 4.92
N LEU A 101 -6.73 -2.67 3.83
CA LEU A 101 -5.54 -3.52 3.70
C LEU A 101 -4.21 -2.74 3.87
N GLU A 102 -4.20 -1.44 3.58
CA GLU A 102 -3.05 -0.56 3.85
C GLU A 102 -3.31 0.34 5.07
N SER A 103 -4.51 0.91 5.20
CA SER A 103 -4.81 1.91 6.22
C SER A 103 -5.06 1.33 7.61
N SER A 104 -5.27 0.02 7.76
CA SER A 104 -5.42 -0.67 9.04
C SER A 104 -4.56 -1.94 9.06
N LYS A 105 -3.48 -1.91 9.84
CA LYS A 105 -2.57 -3.05 9.95
C LYS A 105 -3.23 -4.25 10.65
N SER A 106 -4.10 -4.00 11.62
CA SER A 106 -4.91 -5.03 12.28
C SER A 106 -5.84 -5.73 11.29
N PHE A 107 -6.60 -4.96 10.50
CA PHE A 107 -7.47 -5.49 9.46
C PHE A 107 -6.70 -6.35 8.45
N ALA A 108 -5.57 -5.85 7.94
CA ALA A 108 -4.75 -6.61 7.01
C ALA A 108 -4.27 -7.95 7.61
N ARG A 109 -3.84 -7.94 8.87
CA ARG A 109 -3.39 -9.15 9.56
C ARG A 109 -4.51 -10.14 9.82
N GLU A 110 -5.68 -9.66 10.22
CA GLU A 110 -6.87 -10.51 10.42
C GLU A 110 -7.30 -11.19 9.12
N VAL A 111 -7.37 -10.44 8.02
CA VAL A 111 -7.66 -10.98 6.69
C VAL A 111 -6.62 -12.03 6.29
N THR A 112 -5.34 -11.72 6.37
CA THR A 112 -4.27 -12.64 5.95
C THR A 112 -4.24 -13.92 6.80
N GLN A 113 -4.51 -13.83 8.10
CA GLN A 113 -4.65 -14.97 9.00
C GLN A 113 -5.87 -15.82 8.62
N GLN A 114 -7.02 -15.19 8.36
CA GLN A 114 -8.26 -15.89 7.98
C GLN A 114 -8.09 -16.70 6.70
N ILE A 115 -7.34 -16.19 5.72
CA ILE A 115 -7.14 -16.84 4.42
C ILE A 115 -5.86 -17.68 4.35
N GLY A 116 -5.11 -17.80 5.46
CA GLY A 116 -3.94 -18.66 5.57
C GLY A 116 -2.69 -18.16 4.85
N ILE A 117 -2.55 -16.84 4.64
CA ILE A 117 -1.33 -16.25 4.09
C ILE A 117 -0.23 -16.24 5.15
N ASP A 118 0.95 -16.78 4.79
CA ASP A 118 2.08 -16.89 5.72
C ASP A 118 2.68 -15.49 6.01
N GLY A 119 2.91 -15.22 7.30
CA GLY A 119 3.43 -13.98 7.82
C GLY A 119 4.06 -14.15 9.21
N PRO A 120 4.53 -13.06 9.85
CA PRO A 120 4.99 -13.11 11.23
C PRO A 120 3.85 -13.46 12.19
N ARG A 121 4.16 -14.08 13.33
CA ARG A 121 3.22 -14.15 14.46
C ARG A 121 2.88 -12.72 14.90
N PHE A 122 1.63 -12.46 15.19
CA PHE A 122 1.18 -11.11 15.55
C PHE A 122 0.08 -11.12 16.61
N ALA A 123 -0.12 -9.96 17.22
CA ALA A 123 -1.31 -9.65 18.01
C ALA A 123 -1.63 -8.16 17.90
N SER A 124 -2.93 -7.83 17.93
CA SER A 124 -3.42 -6.46 17.88
C SER A 124 -3.93 -6.04 19.25
N PHE A 125 -3.68 -4.79 19.63
CA PHE A 125 -4.05 -4.22 20.93
C PHE A 125 -4.69 -2.86 20.72
N SER A 126 -5.84 -2.65 21.34
CA SER A 126 -6.51 -1.35 21.36
C SER A 126 -5.69 -0.32 22.11
N GLN A 127 -5.94 0.95 21.83
CA GLN A 127 -5.33 2.06 22.56
C GLN A 127 -5.42 1.86 24.09
N GLY A 128 -4.34 2.10 24.79
CA GLY A 128 -4.23 1.99 26.25
C GLY A 128 -3.96 0.58 26.80
N ASN A 129 -4.02 -0.48 25.99
CA ASN A 129 -3.83 -1.88 26.43
C ASN A 129 -2.35 -2.27 26.57
N VAL A 130 -1.55 -1.43 27.22
CA VAL A 130 -0.09 -1.60 27.38
C VAL A 130 0.26 -2.91 28.07
N ASP A 131 -0.42 -3.25 29.19
CA ASP A 131 -0.11 -4.43 29.98
C ASP A 131 -0.31 -5.73 29.20
N ALA A 132 -1.39 -5.82 28.41
CA ALA A 132 -1.66 -6.96 27.55
C ALA A 132 -0.62 -7.06 26.42
N ALA A 133 -0.22 -5.95 25.81
CA ALA A 133 0.80 -5.91 24.77
C ALA A 133 2.18 -6.37 25.32
N LEU A 134 2.56 -5.90 26.50
CA LEU A 134 3.80 -6.32 27.17
C LEU A 134 3.76 -7.80 27.58
N ALA A 135 2.61 -8.31 28.03
CA ALA A 135 2.44 -9.72 28.38
C ALA A 135 2.61 -10.62 27.15
N TRP A 136 1.96 -10.28 26.03
CA TRP A 136 2.09 -11.02 24.78
C TRP A 136 3.53 -11.02 24.25
N TRP A 137 4.22 -9.88 24.28
CA TRP A 137 5.63 -9.82 23.87
C TRP A 137 6.51 -10.74 24.73
N LYS A 138 6.31 -10.74 26.05
CA LYS A 138 7.06 -11.65 26.95
C LYS A 138 6.77 -13.13 26.67
N GLU A 139 5.52 -13.47 26.37
CA GLU A 139 5.12 -14.83 25.99
C GLU A 139 5.70 -15.25 24.64
N LEU A 140 5.76 -14.32 23.67
CA LEU A 140 6.38 -14.56 22.37
C LEU A 140 7.85 -14.99 22.51
N ALA A 141 8.56 -14.48 23.50
CA ALA A 141 9.98 -14.75 23.80
C ALA A 141 10.91 -14.55 22.58
N ALA A 142 10.60 -13.57 21.72
CA ALA A 142 11.32 -13.21 20.51
C ALA A 142 11.34 -11.68 20.32
N PRO A 143 12.29 -11.14 19.53
CA PRO A 143 12.26 -9.74 19.13
C PRO A 143 10.97 -9.41 18.38
N VAL A 144 10.47 -8.18 18.56
CA VAL A 144 9.23 -7.73 17.93
C VAL A 144 9.44 -6.47 17.07
N VAL A 145 8.53 -6.28 16.14
CA VAL A 145 8.28 -5.05 15.43
C VAL A 145 6.99 -4.44 15.99
N VAL A 146 7.04 -3.19 16.38
CA VAL A 146 5.89 -2.43 16.89
C VAL A 146 5.34 -1.59 15.76
N LYS A 147 4.10 -1.83 15.36
CA LYS A 147 3.44 -1.13 14.25
C LYS A 147 2.20 -0.40 14.75
N GLN A 148 2.18 0.91 14.65
CA GLN A 148 0.96 1.68 14.86
C GLN A 148 -0.02 1.39 13.72
N SER A 149 -1.26 1.03 14.03
CA SER A 149 -2.33 0.86 13.05
C SER A 149 -2.77 2.25 12.56
N GLY A 150 -3.02 2.35 11.24
CA GLY A 150 -3.36 3.61 10.59
C GLY A 150 -2.31 4.05 9.55
N LEU A 151 -2.66 5.07 8.78
CA LEU A 151 -1.75 5.69 7.81
C LEU A 151 -0.71 6.53 8.56
N ALA A 152 0.55 6.11 8.52
CA ALA A 152 1.64 6.75 9.22
C ALA A 152 2.80 7.20 8.30
N GLY A 153 2.63 7.10 6.98
CA GLY A 153 3.64 7.51 6.00
C GLY A 153 5.01 6.85 6.22
N GLY A 154 5.02 5.55 6.55
CA GLY A 154 6.25 4.79 6.85
C GLY A 154 6.86 5.06 8.24
N LYS A 155 6.33 5.99 9.02
CA LYS A 155 6.88 6.38 10.34
C LYS A 155 6.24 5.65 11.52
N GLY A 156 5.20 4.86 11.31
CA GLY A 156 4.48 4.13 12.35
C GLY A 156 5.07 2.75 12.68
N VAL A 157 6.27 2.43 12.20
CA VAL A 157 6.93 1.14 12.42
C VAL A 157 8.22 1.34 13.18
N VAL A 158 8.34 0.72 14.35
CA VAL A 158 9.53 0.73 15.19
C VAL A 158 10.07 -0.69 15.31
N VAL A 159 11.38 -0.85 15.08
CA VAL A 159 12.12 -2.10 15.26
C VAL A 159 13.08 -1.93 16.43
N PRO A 160 12.66 -2.22 17.67
CA PRO A 160 13.50 -2.03 18.84
C PRO A 160 14.68 -3.00 18.84
N GLU A 161 15.84 -2.55 19.34
CA GLU A 161 17.06 -3.38 19.41
C GLU A 161 17.34 -3.92 20.83
N THR A 162 16.63 -3.39 21.83
CA THR A 162 16.79 -3.80 23.23
C THR A 162 15.44 -3.94 23.91
N ASP A 163 15.37 -4.72 25.00
CA ASP A 163 14.14 -4.89 25.79
C ASP A 163 13.62 -3.55 26.33
N ALA A 164 14.53 -2.69 26.79
CA ALA A 164 14.14 -1.36 27.30
C ALA A 164 13.52 -0.51 26.17
N ALA A 165 14.10 -0.52 24.97
CA ALA A 165 13.54 0.17 23.81
C ALA A 165 12.20 -0.46 23.38
N THR A 166 12.03 -1.78 23.51
CA THR A 166 10.77 -2.46 23.20
C THR A 166 9.64 -2.01 24.13
N VAL A 167 9.91 -1.93 25.43
CA VAL A 167 8.92 -1.43 26.41
C VAL A 167 8.49 -0.02 26.08
N ILE A 168 9.43 0.87 25.80
CA ILE A 168 9.14 2.27 25.43
C ILE A 168 8.31 2.32 24.13
N ALA A 169 8.73 1.59 23.09
CA ALA A 169 8.02 1.58 21.81
C ALA A 169 6.57 1.09 21.95
N ILE A 170 6.33 0.05 22.76
CA ILE A 170 4.98 -0.45 23.03
C ILE A 170 4.15 0.58 23.78
N GLN A 171 4.72 1.21 24.83
CA GLN A 171 4.03 2.23 25.61
C GLN A 171 3.64 3.44 24.74
N ASP A 172 4.58 3.95 23.97
CA ASP A 172 4.37 5.11 23.09
C ASP A 172 3.30 4.79 22.02
N ALA A 173 3.41 3.63 21.37
CA ALA A 173 2.45 3.23 20.33
C ALA A 173 1.03 3.05 20.91
N CYS A 174 0.89 2.36 22.05
CA CYS A 174 -0.40 2.17 22.72
C CYS A 174 -1.03 3.48 23.24
N ALA A 175 -0.21 4.47 23.55
CA ALA A 175 -0.72 5.78 23.95
C ALA A 175 -1.35 6.55 22.78
N LEU A 176 -0.83 6.35 21.56
CA LEU A 176 -1.27 7.04 20.35
C LEU A 176 -2.52 6.41 19.70
N GLY A 177 -2.67 5.09 19.78
CA GLY A 177 -3.79 4.40 19.12
C GLY A 177 -3.70 2.88 19.21
N GLU A 178 -4.37 2.22 18.26
CA GLU A 178 -4.26 0.77 18.08
C GLU A 178 -2.85 0.39 17.61
N VAL A 179 -2.33 -0.69 18.15
CA VAL A 179 -0.98 -1.21 17.83
C VAL A 179 -1.05 -2.68 17.41
N VAL A 180 -0.25 -3.04 16.42
CA VAL A 180 0.03 -4.43 16.05
C VAL A 180 1.48 -4.73 16.45
N LEU A 181 1.67 -5.75 17.28
CA LEU A 181 2.97 -6.32 17.56
C LEU A 181 3.19 -7.52 16.65
N GLU A 182 4.34 -7.58 16.01
CA GLU A 182 4.72 -8.69 15.13
C GLU A 182 6.05 -9.27 15.56
N GLU A 183 6.19 -10.60 15.46
CA GLU A 183 7.48 -11.24 15.56
C GLU A 183 8.45 -10.65 14.52
N LYS A 184 9.64 -10.25 14.95
CA LYS A 184 10.67 -9.83 14.02
C LYS A 184 11.20 -11.03 13.25
N ILE A 185 10.91 -11.08 11.96
CA ILE A 185 11.44 -12.08 11.03
C ILE A 185 12.67 -11.55 10.32
N PHE A 186 13.54 -12.44 9.85
CA PHE A 186 14.82 -12.10 9.24
C PHE A 186 14.90 -12.64 7.82
N GLY A 187 15.47 -11.85 6.94
CA GLY A 187 15.62 -12.16 5.53
C GLY A 187 16.00 -10.92 4.74
N TYR A 188 15.67 -10.90 3.47
CA TYR A 188 15.73 -9.71 2.64
C TYR A 188 14.34 -9.39 2.09
N GLU A 189 14.03 -8.10 2.03
CA GLU A 189 12.73 -7.64 1.56
C GLU A 189 12.70 -7.56 0.03
N CYS A 190 11.55 -7.85 -0.54
CA CYS A 190 11.24 -7.55 -1.94
C CYS A 190 9.79 -7.07 -2.07
N SER A 191 9.52 -6.38 -3.17
CA SER A 191 8.24 -5.76 -3.47
C SER A 191 7.60 -6.50 -4.65
N LEU A 192 6.42 -7.10 -4.40
CA LEU A 192 5.58 -7.66 -5.44
C LEU A 192 4.39 -6.74 -5.65
N ILE A 193 4.27 -6.18 -6.85
CA ILE A 193 3.17 -5.29 -7.23
C ILE A 193 2.34 -6.00 -8.28
N ALA A 194 1.02 -6.01 -8.14
CA ALA A 194 0.12 -6.57 -9.13
C ALA A 194 -1.00 -5.60 -9.49
N VAL A 195 -1.40 -5.62 -10.76
CA VAL A 195 -2.60 -4.95 -11.28
C VAL A 195 -3.75 -5.94 -11.17
N CYS A 196 -4.85 -5.50 -10.54
CA CYS A 196 -5.99 -6.34 -10.19
C CYS A 196 -7.27 -5.80 -10.83
N ASP A 197 -8.07 -6.70 -11.42
CA ASP A 197 -9.34 -6.38 -12.10
C ASP A 197 -10.59 -6.83 -11.32
N GLY A 198 -10.41 -7.28 -10.09
CA GLY A 198 -11.47 -7.81 -9.23
C GLY A 198 -11.51 -9.34 -9.18
N THR A 199 -10.88 -10.02 -10.13
CA THR A 199 -10.83 -11.49 -10.24
C THR A 199 -9.42 -12.01 -10.46
N THR A 200 -8.62 -11.28 -11.23
CA THR A 200 -7.29 -11.71 -11.66
C THR A 200 -6.25 -10.67 -11.23
N ALA A 201 -5.14 -11.15 -10.69
CA ALA A 201 -3.96 -10.35 -10.42
C ALA A 201 -2.86 -10.62 -11.46
N VAL A 202 -2.38 -9.57 -12.10
CA VAL A 202 -1.25 -9.64 -13.04
C VAL A 202 -0.03 -9.01 -12.37
N PRO A 203 0.97 -9.82 -11.98
CA PRO A 203 2.15 -9.30 -11.31
C PRO A 203 3.07 -8.53 -12.26
N LEU A 204 3.65 -7.45 -11.76
CA LEU A 204 4.78 -6.77 -12.35
C LEU A 204 6.09 -7.50 -11.97
N PRO A 205 7.23 -7.16 -12.62
CA PRO A 205 8.52 -7.66 -12.19
C PRO A 205 8.78 -7.37 -10.70
N ILE A 206 9.36 -8.34 -9.98
CA ILE A 206 9.73 -8.15 -8.57
C ILE A 206 10.73 -7.02 -8.48
N ALA A 207 10.49 -6.08 -7.56
CA ALA A 207 11.39 -4.97 -7.24
C ALA A 207 12.02 -5.15 -5.85
N GLN A 208 13.09 -4.43 -5.61
CA GLN A 208 13.66 -4.25 -4.28
C GLN A 208 13.93 -2.76 -4.07
N ASP A 209 13.40 -2.24 -2.98
CA ASP A 209 13.62 -0.86 -2.55
C ASP A 209 14.70 -0.79 -1.46
N HIS A 210 15.28 0.39 -1.31
CA HIS A 210 16.25 0.72 -0.26
C HIS A 210 15.61 1.69 0.72
N LYS A 211 15.13 1.18 1.86
CA LYS A 211 14.37 1.95 2.85
C LYS A 211 15.24 2.75 3.82
N ARG A 212 16.49 2.32 4.04
CA ARG A 212 17.37 2.96 5.01
C ARG A 212 18.08 4.18 4.44
N ILE A 213 18.19 5.25 5.26
CA ILE A 213 18.76 6.53 4.82
C ILE A 213 20.28 6.49 4.61
N SER A 214 20.99 5.57 5.25
CA SER A 214 22.46 5.50 5.23
C SER A 214 22.96 4.27 4.49
N GLU A 215 24.21 4.34 4.03
CA GLU A 215 24.92 3.23 3.35
C GLU A 215 24.96 1.96 4.22
N GLY A 216 24.96 0.80 3.55
CA GLY A 216 25.03 -0.51 4.21
C GLY A 216 23.73 -0.87 4.95
N ASP A 217 22.59 -0.40 4.48
CA ASP A 217 21.25 -0.65 5.05
C ASP A 217 21.15 -0.26 6.52
N ARG A 218 21.56 0.97 6.85
CA ARG A 218 21.65 1.51 8.22
C ARG A 218 20.85 2.80 8.36
N GLY A 219 20.60 3.20 9.61
CA GLY A 219 19.90 4.44 9.95
C GLY A 219 18.39 4.28 9.97
N LEU A 220 17.68 5.40 9.90
CA LEU A 220 16.23 5.46 9.96
C LEU A 220 15.59 4.94 8.67
N ASN A 221 14.42 4.34 8.80
CA ASN A 221 13.57 4.01 7.65
C ASN A 221 13.06 5.29 6.98
N THR A 222 12.95 5.24 5.65
CA THR A 222 12.36 6.29 4.80
C THR A 222 11.19 5.71 4.03
N GLY A 223 10.55 6.52 3.20
CA GLY A 223 9.55 6.05 2.23
C GLY A 223 10.14 5.30 1.03
N GLY A 224 11.48 5.30 0.89
CA GLY A 224 12.23 4.69 -0.20
C GLY A 224 13.29 5.65 -0.73
N MET A 225 14.55 5.16 -0.81
CA MET A 225 15.70 5.93 -1.32
C MET A 225 16.00 5.62 -2.78
N GLY A 226 15.33 4.63 -3.33
CA GLY A 226 15.49 4.11 -4.68
C GLY A 226 15.07 2.66 -4.74
N ALA A 227 14.72 2.20 -5.93
CA ALA A 227 14.36 0.80 -6.17
C ALA A 227 14.99 0.33 -7.48
N TYR A 228 15.10 -0.98 -7.64
CA TYR A 228 15.46 -1.60 -8.89
C TYR A 228 14.62 -2.82 -9.19
N ALA A 229 14.35 -3.06 -10.46
CA ALA A 229 13.62 -4.21 -11.00
C ALA A 229 14.18 -4.59 -12.37
N PRO A 230 14.14 -5.86 -12.77
CA PRO A 230 13.67 -7.00 -12.01
C PRO A 230 14.72 -7.52 -11.01
N VAL A 231 14.24 -8.14 -9.91
CA VAL A 231 15.07 -8.83 -8.92
C VAL A 231 14.81 -10.32 -9.00
N ASN A 232 15.88 -11.12 -8.98
CA ASN A 232 15.75 -12.57 -8.89
C ASN A 232 15.79 -13.01 -7.42
N VAL A 233 14.66 -13.43 -6.92
CA VAL A 233 14.51 -13.96 -5.54
C VAL A 233 14.39 -15.49 -5.50
N GLY A 234 14.62 -16.18 -6.63
CA GLY A 234 14.52 -17.64 -6.73
C GLY A 234 13.08 -18.18 -6.85
N ILE A 235 12.08 -17.30 -6.84
CA ILE A 235 10.65 -17.60 -7.03
C ILE A 235 10.13 -16.63 -8.08
N SER A 236 9.27 -17.09 -8.98
CA SER A 236 8.71 -16.21 -10.03
C SER A 236 7.68 -15.22 -9.47
N PRO A 237 7.47 -14.05 -10.14
CA PRO A 237 6.42 -13.11 -9.77
C PRO A 237 5.03 -13.76 -9.71
N HIS A 238 4.74 -14.67 -10.63
CA HIS A 238 3.45 -15.37 -10.69
C HIS A 238 3.25 -16.32 -9.50
N GLU A 239 4.29 -17.04 -9.08
CA GLU A 239 4.23 -17.93 -7.90
C GLU A 239 4.02 -17.12 -6.62
N LEU A 240 4.73 -16.00 -6.45
CA LEU A 240 4.50 -15.11 -5.30
C LEU A 240 3.10 -14.47 -5.36
N CYS A 241 2.63 -14.10 -6.54
CA CYS A 241 1.28 -13.57 -6.74
C CYS A 241 0.21 -14.59 -6.33
N ALA A 242 0.38 -15.86 -6.73
CA ALA A 242 -0.52 -16.95 -6.34
C ALA A 242 -0.50 -17.23 -4.83
N GLN A 243 0.60 -16.93 -4.13
CA GLN A 243 0.71 -17.15 -2.69
C GLN A 243 0.16 -15.98 -1.87
N PHE A 244 0.37 -14.72 -2.29
CA PHE A 244 0.14 -13.55 -1.47
C PHE A 244 -0.94 -12.60 -1.97
N ILE A 245 -1.22 -12.55 -3.29
CA ILE A 245 -2.16 -11.58 -3.85
C ILE A 245 -3.46 -12.25 -4.28
N GLN A 246 -3.40 -13.30 -5.11
CA GLN A 246 -4.60 -13.94 -5.64
C GLN A 246 -5.55 -14.45 -4.54
N PRO A 247 -5.09 -15.09 -3.43
CA PRO A 247 -6.00 -15.51 -2.37
C PRO A 247 -6.74 -14.34 -1.69
N THR A 248 -6.13 -13.17 -1.63
CA THR A 248 -6.77 -11.96 -1.10
C THR A 248 -7.87 -11.47 -2.03
N LEU A 249 -7.64 -11.45 -3.35
CA LEU A 249 -8.66 -11.11 -4.33
C LEU A 249 -9.83 -12.09 -4.26
N ASP A 250 -9.54 -13.39 -4.26
CA ASP A 250 -10.55 -14.45 -4.21
C ASP A 250 -11.43 -14.33 -2.97
N HIS A 251 -10.82 -14.06 -1.81
CA HIS A 251 -11.55 -13.83 -0.56
C HIS A 251 -12.55 -12.69 -0.69
N PHE A 252 -12.10 -11.51 -1.14
CA PHE A 252 -12.98 -10.36 -1.25
C PHE A 252 -14.02 -10.51 -2.37
N ALA A 253 -13.71 -11.21 -3.45
CA ALA A 253 -14.68 -11.56 -4.48
C ALA A 253 -15.84 -12.40 -3.89
N THR A 254 -15.54 -13.39 -3.02
CA THR A 254 -16.59 -14.19 -2.33
C THR A 254 -17.49 -13.36 -1.42
N LEU A 255 -16.99 -12.24 -0.92
CA LEU A 255 -17.76 -11.29 -0.11
C LEU A 255 -18.53 -10.26 -0.96
N GLY A 256 -18.49 -10.36 -2.30
CA GLY A 256 -19.09 -9.38 -3.19
C GLY A 256 -18.37 -8.03 -3.21
N GLN A 257 -17.09 -7.99 -2.82
CA GLN A 257 -16.23 -6.82 -2.73
C GLN A 257 -14.99 -7.01 -3.64
N PRO A 258 -15.14 -7.04 -4.98
CA PRO A 258 -14.02 -7.29 -5.88
C PRO A 258 -12.94 -6.20 -5.75
N TYR A 259 -11.68 -6.62 -5.61
CA TYR A 259 -10.55 -5.70 -5.50
C TYR A 259 -10.08 -5.25 -6.88
N VAL A 260 -10.40 -4.02 -7.26
CA VAL A 260 -9.90 -3.38 -8.48
C VAL A 260 -8.85 -2.34 -8.10
N GLY A 261 -7.69 -2.36 -8.76
CA GLY A 261 -6.60 -1.44 -8.46
C GLY A 261 -5.25 -2.13 -8.40
N VAL A 262 -4.31 -1.49 -7.75
CA VAL A 262 -2.99 -2.05 -7.48
C VAL A 262 -2.95 -2.64 -6.08
N LEU A 263 -2.52 -3.89 -5.95
CA LEU A 263 -2.17 -4.48 -4.67
C LEU A 263 -0.66 -4.76 -4.65
N TYR A 264 0.01 -4.12 -3.71
CA TYR A 264 1.44 -4.27 -3.46
C TYR A 264 1.64 -5.09 -2.19
N ALA A 265 2.37 -6.19 -2.28
CA ALA A 265 2.78 -7.02 -1.16
C ALA A 265 4.27 -6.79 -0.86
N GLY A 266 4.58 -6.28 0.33
CA GLY A 266 5.92 -6.30 0.90
C GLY A 266 6.21 -7.70 1.45
N ILE A 267 7.25 -8.36 0.93
CA ILE A 267 7.55 -9.76 1.23
C ILE A 267 8.95 -9.88 1.80
N MET A 268 9.08 -10.57 2.93
CA MET A 268 10.36 -10.99 3.49
C MET A 268 10.71 -12.39 2.97
N MET A 269 11.80 -12.49 2.24
CA MET A 269 12.36 -13.77 1.80
C MET A 269 13.20 -14.35 2.94
N THR A 270 12.63 -15.31 3.67
CA THR A 270 13.27 -15.96 4.86
C THR A 270 13.87 -17.31 4.50
N ALA A 271 14.67 -17.87 5.42
CA ALA A 271 15.20 -19.23 5.28
C ALA A 271 14.11 -20.31 5.24
N SER A 272 12.91 -20.04 5.78
CA SER A 272 11.75 -20.93 5.77
C SER A 272 10.77 -20.68 4.64
N GLY A 273 11.06 -19.75 3.74
CA GLY A 273 10.21 -19.33 2.64
C GLY A 273 9.76 -17.87 2.73
N PRO A 274 9.02 -17.39 1.74
CA PRO A 274 8.53 -16.02 1.70
C PRO A 274 7.43 -15.80 2.76
N LYS A 275 7.40 -14.62 3.37
CA LYS A 275 6.40 -14.19 4.35
C LYS A 275 5.91 -12.79 4.07
N LEU A 276 4.60 -12.57 4.17
CA LEU A 276 4.01 -11.25 3.97
C LEU A 276 4.35 -10.32 5.15
N LEU A 277 4.91 -9.14 4.81
CA LEU A 277 5.15 -8.06 5.78
C LEU A 277 3.99 -7.07 5.87
N GLU A 278 3.45 -6.67 4.72
CA GLU A 278 2.35 -5.70 4.63
C GLU A 278 1.74 -5.67 3.22
N TYR A 279 0.54 -5.13 3.12
CA TYR A 279 -0.04 -4.68 1.86
C TYR A 279 0.01 -3.16 1.74
N ASN A 280 0.10 -2.69 0.48
CA ASN A 280 -0.22 -1.33 0.10
C ASN A 280 -1.21 -1.37 -1.07
N CYS A 281 -2.18 -0.46 -1.06
CA CYS A 281 -3.33 -0.47 -1.98
C CYS A 281 -3.10 0.43 -3.21
N ARG A 282 -1.85 0.63 -3.59
CA ARG A 282 -1.42 1.56 -4.63
C ARG A 282 -0.06 1.14 -5.18
N PHE A 283 0.38 1.79 -6.27
CA PHE A 283 1.75 1.63 -6.74
C PHE A 283 2.76 2.04 -5.66
N GLY A 284 3.92 1.41 -5.67
CA GLY A 284 5.06 1.83 -4.86
C GLY A 284 5.65 3.17 -5.35
N ASP A 285 6.34 3.84 -4.46
CA ASP A 285 7.18 5.00 -4.73
C ASP A 285 8.49 4.78 -3.96
N PRO A 286 9.61 4.43 -4.62
CA PRO A 286 9.92 4.71 -6.03
C PRO A 286 9.77 3.55 -7.05
N GLU A 287 9.10 2.44 -6.74
CA GLU A 287 9.06 1.28 -7.63
C GLU A 287 8.28 1.53 -8.94
N ALA A 288 7.41 2.52 -8.99
CA ALA A 288 6.62 2.84 -10.19
C ALA A 288 7.39 3.64 -11.24
N GLN A 289 8.47 4.31 -10.88
CA GLN A 289 9.32 5.06 -11.77
C GLN A 289 10.21 4.15 -12.62
#